data_2a527dd7788cbdd27f44033b49685494
#
_entry.id   2a527dd7788cbdd27f44033b49685494
#
_cell.length_a   1.000
_cell.length_b   1.000
_cell.length_c   1.000
_cell.angle_alpha   90.00
_cell.angle_beta   90.00
_cell.angle_gamma   90.00
#
_symmetry.space_group_name_H-M   'P 1'
#
loop_
_entity.id
_entity.type
_entity.pdbx_description
1 polymer ?
#
loop_
_entity_poly.entity_id
_entity_poly.type
_entity_poly.pdbx_seq_one_letter_code
_entity_poly.pdbx_strand_id
1 'polypeptide(L)'
;MRSEASSDVFKVWLYAAASVLLGAWTAPLLYNAGKAIAEICATKQTNGALEWLAGICQRADFPGFFEASLVVFAVVLFLPFMRWLRGGQAGAGENPWSFRLPESARARTAGQRLAKNPRGPRQGVTGFLLVTALFLMIAGVMVLVGIFEWKNPGQGVTTLVLRAFAAALGLAVLQEILFRGIAMGIFLRAMRPAAALGMSAVLFALVHFLNPPPGLHVADPDAAGVGFELLRKIAGRFSEPRVMLGTFAPLLALGGVLAYARWRTASLCLPIGLHAGWIFTNTILGDVTVAAGRPDSILWGISGASLTQGLVPLAGILIAGVLANYLTPPADDTDTPA
;
A
#
# COMPACT_ATOMS: atom_id res chain seq x y z
N MET A 1 -8.08 -29.27 10.43
CA MET A 1 -8.37 -28.24 9.39
C MET A 1 -8.72 -26.86 9.96
N ARG A 2 -9.68 -26.68 10.88
CA ARG A 2 -9.97 -25.32 11.43
C ARG A 2 -8.87 -24.76 12.33
N SER A 3 -8.19 -25.58 13.11
CA SER A 3 -7.08 -25.15 14.00
C SER A 3 -5.83 -24.69 13.23
N GLU A 4 -5.50 -25.34 12.13
CA GLU A 4 -4.33 -24.99 11.30
C GLU A 4 -4.56 -23.67 10.54
N ALA A 5 -5.75 -23.49 9.98
CA ALA A 5 -6.08 -22.24 9.27
C ALA A 5 -6.11 -21.01 10.21
N SER A 6 -6.55 -21.17 11.46
CA SER A 6 -6.48 -20.09 12.46
C SER A 6 -5.04 -19.80 12.88
N SER A 7 -4.17 -20.82 12.93
CA SER A 7 -2.73 -20.66 13.15
C SER A 7 -2.07 -19.83 12.06
N ASP A 8 -2.45 -20.00 10.79
CA ASP A 8 -1.86 -19.26 9.68
C ASP A 8 -2.26 -17.76 9.71
N VAL A 9 -3.47 -17.42 10.17
CA VAL A 9 -3.87 -16.04 10.44
C VAL A 9 -2.98 -15.40 11.49
N PHE A 10 -2.74 -16.11 12.60
CA PHE A 10 -1.84 -15.65 13.65
C PHE A 10 -0.41 -15.43 13.12
N LYS A 11 0.10 -16.33 12.28
CA LYS A 11 1.43 -16.18 11.65
C LYS A 11 1.54 -14.90 10.81
N VAL A 12 0.47 -14.50 10.08
CA VAL A 12 0.47 -13.26 9.30
C VAL A 12 0.62 -12.04 10.23
N TRP A 13 -0.15 -12.00 11.32
CA TRP A 13 -0.06 -10.90 12.28
C TRP A 13 1.26 -10.87 13.02
N LEU A 14 1.80 -12.03 13.39
CA LEU A 14 3.11 -12.12 14.03
C LEU A 14 4.24 -11.68 13.08
N TYR A 15 4.16 -12.06 11.81
CA TYR A 15 5.10 -11.58 10.79
C TYR A 15 5.04 -10.05 10.64
N ALA A 16 3.84 -9.46 10.55
CA ALA A 16 3.69 -8.02 10.48
C ALA A 16 4.23 -7.31 11.73
N ALA A 17 3.87 -7.80 12.92
CA ALA A 17 4.34 -7.24 14.18
C ALA A 17 5.86 -7.36 14.33
N ALA A 18 6.45 -8.52 14.00
CA ALA A 18 7.89 -8.74 14.05
C ALA A 18 8.63 -7.79 13.08
N SER A 19 8.11 -7.60 11.86
CA SER A 19 8.69 -6.67 10.89
C SER A 19 8.71 -5.24 11.42
N VAL A 20 7.61 -4.81 12.05
CA VAL A 20 7.48 -3.47 12.65
C VAL A 20 8.43 -3.29 13.84
N LEU A 21 8.44 -4.23 14.78
CA LEU A 21 9.25 -4.12 16.00
C LEU A 21 10.76 -4.18 15.70
N LEU A 22 11.18 -5.10 14.83
CA LEU A 22 12.59 -5.20 14.43
C LEU A 22 13.02 -4.01 13.57
N GLY A 23 12.14 -3.53 12.68
CA GLY A 23 12.37 -2.32 11.91
C GLY A 23 12.52 -1.10 12.79
N ALA A 24 11.63 -0.89 13.77
CA ALA A 24 11.73 0.21 14.72
C ALA A 24 13.01 0.14 15.56
N TRP A 25 13.41 -1.06 15.98
CA TRP A 25 14.64 -1.25 16.73
C TRP A 25 15.89 -0.91 15.93
N THR A 26 15.93 -1.26 14.64
CA THR A 26 17.12 -1.08 13.79
C THR A 26 17.13 0.25 13.01
N ALA A 27 16.05 1.03 13.07
CA ALA A 27 15.96 2.30 12.35
C ALA A 27 17.13 3.27 12.63
N PRO A 28 17.59 3.49 13.89
CA PRO A 28 18.75 4.34 14.15
C PRO A 28 20.05 3.77 13.56
N LEU A 29 20.22 2.46 13.54
CA LEU A 29 21.40 1.83 12.94
C LEU A 29 21.42 2.07 11.41
N LEU A 30 20.26 1.91 10.75
CA LEU A 30 20.14 2.15 9.31
C LEU A 30 20.35 3.63 8.99
N TYR A 31 19.83 4.54 9.82
CA TYR A 31 20.04 5.97 9.68
C TYR A 31 21.51 6.33 9.74
N ASN A 32 22.22 5.90 10.77
CA ASN A 32 23.64 6.18 10.96
C ASN A 32 24.51 5.59 9.85
N ALA A 33 24.23 4.33 9.44
CA ALA A 33 24.93 3.72 8.31
C ALA A 33 24.69 4.49 7.00
N GLY A 34 23.46 4.92 6.75
CA GLY A 34 23.12 5.70 5.55
C GLY A 34 23.80 7.09 5.54
N LYS A 35 23.82 7.79 6.68
CA LYS A 35 24.49 9.09 6.80
C LYS A 35 26.01 8.94 6.65
N ALA A 36 26.61 7.90 7.22
CA ALA A 36 28.03 7.59 7.04
C ALA A 36 28.38 7.30 5.56
N ILE A 37 27.55 6.54 4.84
CA ILE A 37 27.72 6.31 3.40
C ILE A 37 27.69 7.64 2.63
N ALA A 38 26.72 8.51 2.94
CA ALA A 38 26.62 9.82 2.29
C ALA A 38 27.86 10.69 2.53
N GLU A 39 28.39 10.70 3.74
CA GLU A 39 29.60 11.44 4.11
C GLU A 39 30.87 10.88 3.41
N ILE A 40 31.03 9.56 3.38
CA ILE A 40 32.17 8.90 2.69
C ILE A 40 32.13 9.22 1.21
N CYS A 41 30.97 9.16 0.57
CA CYS A 41 30.86 9.45 -0.87
C CYS A 41 31.04 10.94 -1.19
N ALA A 42 30.75 11.82 -0.24
CA ALA A 42 31.05 13.27 -0.42
C ALA A 42 32.55 13.58 -0.38
N THR A 43 33.36 12.74 0.27
CA THR A 43 34.79 12.96 0.47
C THR A 43 35.72 12.14 -0.46
N LYS A 44 35.19 11.06 -1.04
CA LYS A 44 35.95 10.12 -1.87
C LYS A 44 35.27 9.93 -3.22
N GLN A 45 36.08 9.80 -4.29
CA GLN A 45 35.54 9.35 -5.58
C GLN A 45 35.04 7.92 -5.44
N THR A 46 33.76 7.72 -5.80
CA THR A 46 33.06 6.44 -5.70
C THR A 46 32.44 6.09 -7.06
N ASN A 47 31.86 4.90 -7.17
CA ASN A 47 31.11 4.51 -8.37
C ASN A 47 29.71 5.13 -8.39
N GLY A 48 29.15 5.30 -9.58
CA GLY A 48 27.84 5.95 -9.76
C GLY A 48 26.67 5.31 -8.98
N ALA A 49 26.75 3.99 -8.67
CA ALA A 49 25.73 3.32 -7.86
C ALA A 49 25.80 3.74 -6.38
N LEU A 50 27.02 3.87 -5.83
CA LEU A 50 27.22 4.37 -4.48
C LEU A 50 26.88 5.87 -4.37
N GLU A 51 27.20 6.67 -5.37
CA GLU A 51 26.82 8.09 -5.42
C GLU A 51 25.30 8.27 -5.47
N TRP A 52 24.59 7.44 -6.25
CA TRP A 52 23.15 7.44 -6.29
C TRP A 52 22.54 7.07 -4.91
N LEU A 53 23.07 6.01 -4.27
CA LEU A 53 22.64 5.61 -2.92
C LEU A 53 22.94 6.69 -1.88
N ALA A 54 24.15 7.27 -1.91
CA ALA A 54 24.55 8.37 -1.04
C ALA A 54 23.61 9.57 -1.19
N GLY A 55 23.22 9.92 -2.41
CA GLY A 55 22.28 10.99 -2.69
C GLY A 55 20.88 10.74 -2.10
N ILE A 56 20.42 9.49 -2.04
CA ILE A 56 19.19 9.11 -1.33
C ILE A 56 19.38 9.27 0.17
N CYS A 57 20.44 8.69 0.72
CA CYS A 57 20.73 8.72 2.16
C CYS A 57 20.95 10.14 2.68
N GLN A 58 21.53 11.02 1.89
CA GLN A 58 21.75 12.42 2.26
C GLN A 58 20.43 13.17 2.43
N ARG A 59 19.48 12.97 1.50
CA ARG A 59 18.18 13.67 1.49
C ARG A 59 17.18 13.10 2.47
N ALA A 60 17.28 11.80 2.78
CA ALA A 60 16.35 11.14 3.71
C ALA A 60 16.57 11.63 5.15
N ASP A 61 15.48 11.91 5.85
CA ASP A 61 15.43 12.17 7.29
C ASP A 61 15.26 10.87 8.09
N PHE A 62 15.22 10.97 9.42
CA PHE A 62 15.02 9.78 10.28
C PHE A 62 13.69 9.05 10.00
N PRO A 63 12.53 9.72 9.84
CA PRO A 63 11.29 9.08 9.43
C PRO A 63 11.43 8.24 8.15
N GLY A 64 12.13 8.72 7.14
CA GLY A 64 12.38 7.98 5.91
C GLY A 64 13.23 6.71 6.12
N PHE A 65 14.23 6.77 6.99
CA PHE A 65 15.02 5.58 7.37
C PHE A 65 14.21 4.61 8.24
N PHE A 66 13.31 5.12 9.08
CA PHE A 66 12.37 4.28 9.82
C PHE A 66 11.48 3.48 8.86
N GLU A 67 10.82 4.12 7.89
CA GLU A 67 10.03 3.43 6.87
C GLU A 67 10.87 2.38 6.11
N ALA A 68 12.07 2.76 5.67
CA ALA A 68 12.97 1.85 4.99
C ALA A 68 13.33 0.62 5.84
N SER A 69 13.55 0.79 7.15
CA SER A 69 13.86 -0.32 8.05
C SER A 69 12.67 -1.28 8.23
N LEU A 70 11.43 -0.77 8.30
CA LEU A 70 10.24 -1.61 8.32
C LEU A 70 10.15 -2.48 7.06
N VAL A 71 10.40 -1.88 5.88
CA VAL A 71 10.40 -2.59 4.59
C VAL A 71 11.52 -3.63 4.53
N VAL A 72 12.73 -3.29 4.96
CA VAL A 72 13.87 -4.22 5.01
C VAL A 72 13.50 -5.45 5.84
N PHE A 73 12.95 -5.28 7.04
CA PHE A 73 12.57 -6.42 7.87
C PHE A 73 11.36 -7.18 7.32
N ALA A 74 10.42 -6.51 6.68
CA ALA A 74 9.35 -7.21 5.96
C ALA A 74 9.91 -8.12 4.84
N VAL A 75 10.93 -7.67 4.11
CA VAL A 75 11.60 -8.47 3.07
C VAL A 75 12.46 -9.59 3.67
N VAL A 76 13.27 -9.30 4.68
CA VAL A 76 14.16 -10.28 5.33
C VAL A 76 13.36 -11.41 5.97
N LEU A 77 12.30 -11.07 6.69
CA LEU A 77 11.43 -12.06 7.36
C LEU A 77 10.49 -12.78 6.39
N PHE A 78 10.34 -12.32 5.16
CA PHE A 78 9.42 -12.93 4.20
C PHE A 78 9.76 -14.39 3.89
N LEU A 79 11.02 -14.73 3.64
CA LEU A 79 11.43 -16.11 3.36
C LEU A 79 11.23 -17.05 4.57
N PRO A 80 11.66 -16.70 5.80
CA PRO A 80 11.33 -17.48 7.00
C PRO A 80 9.82 -17.65 7.20
N PHE A 81 9.05 -16.57 7.02
CA PHE A 81 7.59 -16.58 7.11
C PHE A 81 6.96 -17.57 6.11
N MET A 82 7.41 -17.55 4.85
CA MET A 82 6.91 -18.45 3.82
C MET A 82 7.30 -19.92 4.09
N ARG A 83 8.49 -20.18 4.64
CA ARG A 83 8.89 -21.51 5.09
C ARG A 83 8.04 -22.01 6.26
N TRP A 84 7.75 -21.13 7.21
CA TRP A 84 6.91 -21.46 8.36
C TRP A 84 5.46 -21.77 7.97
N LEU A 85 4.91 -21.05 6.99
CA LEU A 85 3.58 -21.36 6.43
C LEU A 85 3.55 -22.74 5.76
N ARG A 86 4.62 -23.11 5.03
CA ARG A 86 4.73 -24.42 4.35
C ARG A 86 4.88 -25.58 5.32
N GLY A 87 5.64 -25.41 6.39
CA GLY A 87 5.87 -26.46 7.40
C GLY A 87 4.60 -26.92 8.11
N GLY A 88 3.57 -26.07 8.19
CA GLY A 88 2.24 -26.43 8.70
C GLY A 88 1.32 -27.13 7.69
N GLN A 89 1.70 -27.17 6.40
CA GLN A 89 0.86 -27.68 5.30
C GLN A 89 1.38 -28.98 4.68
N ALA A 90 2.26 -29.69 5.34
CA ALA A 90 2.93 -30.91 4.83
C ALA A 90 1.99 -32.09 4.45
N GLY A 91 0.68 -31.88 4.41
CA GLY A 91 -0.32 -32.88 4.00
C GLY A 91 -1.42 -32.34 3.06
N ALA A 92 -1.49 -31.05 2.79
CA ALA A 92 -2.48 -30.48 1.90
C ALA A 92 -1.81 -30.04 0.59
N GLY A 93 -2.15 -30.69 -0.52
CA GLY A 93 -1.57 -30.44 -1.86
C GLY A 93 -1.87 -29.06 -2.46
N GLU A 94 -2.21 -28.06 -1.64
CA GLU A 94 -2.42 -26.68 -2.06
C GLU A 94 -1.13 -25.87 -1.91
N ASN A 95 -0.57 -25.49 -3.05
CA ASN A 95 0.60 -24.60 -3.11
C ASN A 95 0.22 -23.23 -2.54
N PRO A 96 0.87 -22.72 -1.44
CA PRO A 96 0.62 -21.39 -0.89
C PRO A 96 0.92 -20.24 -1.87
N TRP A 97 1.69 -20.53 -2.94
CA TRP A 97 1.93 -19.62 -4.06
C TRP A 97 0.83 -19.64 -5.12
N SER A 98 -0.19 -20.48 -4.97
CA SER A 98 -1.34 -20.39 -5.85
C SER A 98 -2.07 -19.10 -5.52
N PHE A 99 -1.91 -18.08 -6.35
CA PHE A 99 -2.74 -16.86 -6.35
C PHE A 99 -4.21 -17.17 -6.64
N ARG A 100 -4.59 -18.44 -6.59
CA ARG A 100 -5.95 -18.95 -6.74
C ARG A 100 -6.70 -18.75 -5.43
N LEU A 101 -7.93 -18.28 -5.51
CA LEU A 101 -8.81 -18.25 -4.36
C LEU A 101 -9.06 -19.68 -3.86
N PRO A 102 -9.07 -19.94 -2.54
CA PRO A 102 -9.32 -21.26 -2.02
C PRO A 102 -10.72 -21.76 -2.38
N GLU A 103 -10.86 -23.07 -2.52
CA GLU A 103 -12.09 -23.72 -2.97
C GLU A 103 -13.31 -23.43 -2.06
N SER A 104 -13.07 -23.24 -0.76
CA SER A 104 -14.08 -22.82 0.21
C SER A 104 -14.65 -21.42 -0.06
N ALA A 105 -13.86 -20.53 -0.67
CA ALA A 105 -14.34 -19.22 -1.11
C ALA A 105 -15.08 -19.28 -2.46
N ARG A 106 -14.82 -20.34 -3.25
CA ARG A 106 -15.48 -20.61 -4.53
C ARG A 106 -16.86 -21.21 -4.37
N ALA A 107 -17.04 -22.11 -3.41
CA ALA A 107 -18.28 -22.85 -3.21
C ALA A 107 -19.51 -21.97 -2.89
N ARG A 108 -19.31 -20.68 -2.66
CA ARG A 108 -20.38 -19.71 -2.38
C ARG A 108 -20.74 -18.79 -3.56
N THR A 109 -19.90 -18.72 -4.56
CA THR A 109 -20.22 -18.17 -5.88
C THR A 109 -20.36 -19.36 -6.81
N ALA A 110 -21.57 -19.91 -6.92
CA ALA A 110 -21.84 -21.12 -7.69
C ALA A 110 -21.13 -21.06 -9.06
N GLY A 111 -20.20 -21.98 -9.27
CA GLY A 111 -19.61 -22.24 -10.59
C GLY A 111 -18.30 -21.54 -10.95
N GLN A 112 -17.76 -20.59 -10.19
CA GLN A 112 -16.51 -19.92 -10.59
C GLN A 112 -15.29 -20.86 -10.49
N ARG A 113 -15.07 -21.67 -11.52
CA ARG A 113 -13.79 -22.32 -11.75
C ARG A 113 -12.75 -21.23 -12.00
N LEU A 114 -11.58 -21.32 -11.35
CA LEU A 114 -10.45 -20.42 -11.62
C LEU A 114 -9.80 -20.74 -12.97
N ALA A 115 -10.55 -20.53 -14.01
CA ALA A 115 -9.95 -20.20 -15.29
C ALA A 115 -9.15 -18.89 -15.10
N LYS A 116 -8.00 -18.75 -15.79
CA LYS A 116 -7.35 -17.46 -15.95
C LYS A 116 -8.44 -16.49 -16.38
N ASN A 117 -8.69 -15.43 -15.59
CA ASN A 117 -9.66 -14.42 -16.01
C ASN A 117 -9.13 -13.76 -17.29
N PRO A 118 -9.66 -14.09 -18.48
CA PRO A 118 -9.14 -13.60 -19.75
C PRO A 118 -9.33 -12.08 -19.88
N ARG A 119 -10.29 -11.54 -19.12
CA ARG A 119 -10.58 -10.10 -19.04
C ARG A 119 -9.68 -9.37 -18.04
N GLY A 120 -8.84 -10.09 -17.29
CA GLY A 120 -7.99 -9.52 -16.23
C GLY A 120 -7.18 -8.32 -16.68
N PRO A 121 -6.36 -8.40 -17.75
CA PRO A 121 -5.56 -7.27 -18.23
C PRO A 121 -6.42 -6.04 -18.58
N ARG A 122 -7.54 -6.24 -19.27
CA ARG A 122 -8.49 -5.18 -19.61
C ARG A 122 -9.08 -4.54 -18.35
N GLN A 123 -9.47 -5.35 -17.35
CA GLN A 123 -9.97 -4.87 -16.07
C GLN A 123 -8.91 -4.04 -15.33
N GLY A 124 -7.64 -4.45 -15.38
CA GLY A 124 -6.52 -3.69 -14.82
C GLY A 124 -6.37 -2.30 -15.46
N VAL A 125 -6.37 -2.24 -16.78
CA VAL A 125 -6.33 -0.97 -17.53
C VAL A 125 -7.55 -0.10 -17.20
N THR A 126 -8.75 -0.69 -17.18
CA THR A 126 -9.98 0.02 -16.81
C THR A 126 -9.89 0.59 -15.39
N GLY A 127 -9.41 -0.19 -14.42
CA GLY A 127 -9.23 0.26 -13.04
C GLY A 127 -8.23 1.41 -12.92
N PHE A 128 -7.08 1.32 -13.62
CA PHE A 128 -6.08 2.39 -13.67
C PHE A 128 -6.64 3.69 -14.22
N LEU A 129 -7.27 3.63 -15.40
CA LEU A 129 -7.84 4.81 -16.06
C LEU A 129 -8.99 5.42 -15.25
N LEU A 130 -9.86 4.59 -14.68
CA LEU A 130 -10.98 5.02 -13.84
C LEU A 130 -10.50 5.86 -12.65
N VAL A 131 -9.58 5.31 -11.86
CA VAL A 131 -9.09 5.99 -10.65
C VAL A 131 -8.28 7.22 -11.03
N THR A 132 -7.41 7.12 -12.03
CA THR A 132 -6.62 8.27 -12.52
C THR A 132 -7.53 9.41 -12.98
N ALA A 133 -8.52 9.14 -13.82
CA ALA A 133 -9.45 10.17 -14.30
C ALA A 133 -10.26 10.79 -13.16
N LEU A 134 -10.82 9.97 -12.27
CA LEU A 134 -11.61 10.45 -11.14
C LEU A 134 -10.79 11.33 -10.20
N PHE A 135 -9.59 10.92 -9.82
CA PHE A 135 -8.75 11.67 -8.89
C PHE A 135 -8.12 12.90 -9.52
N LEU A 136 -7.81 12.89 -10.83
CA LEU A 136 -7.42 14.10 -11.54
C LEU A 136 -8.57 15.11 -11.64
N MET A 137 -9.80 14.64 -11.83
CA MET A 137 -10.99 15.50 -11.80
C MET A 137 -11.17 16.13 -10.41
N ILE A 138 -11.06 15.33 -9.33
CA ILE A 138 -11.13 15.85 -7.96
C ILE A 138 -10.02 16.88 -7.73
N ALA A 139 -8.79 16.60 -8.15
CA ALA A 139 -7.66 17.52 -8.04
C ALA A 139 -7.90 18.84 -8.80
N GLY A 140 -8.45 18.75 -10.01
CA GLY A 140 -8.84 19.93 -10.79
C GLY A 140 -9.86 20.81 -10.05
N VAL A 141 -10.87 20.19 -9.42
CA VAL A 141 -11.82 20.92 -8.56
C VAL A 141 -11.08 21.56 -7.38
N MET A 142 -10.14 20.84 -6.72
CA MET A 142 -9.37 21.39 -5.60
C MET A 142 -8.52 22.60 -6.00
N VAL A 143 -7.98 22.61 -7.22
CA VAL A 143 -7.28 23.79 -7.76
C VAL A 143 -8.26 24.93 -8.03
N LEU A 144 -9.41 24.66 -8.67
CA LEU A 144 -10.41 25.69 -8.99
C LEU A 144 -10.97 26.37 -7.75
N VAL A 145 -11.17 25.63 -6.64
CA VAL A 145 -11.66 26.21 -5.38
C VAL A 145 -10.52 26.77 -4.50
N GLY A 146 -9.28 26.80 -5.01
CA GLY A 146 -8.12 27.40 -4.35
C GLY A 146 -7.66 26.64 -3.10
N ILE A 147 -7.77 25.31 -3.07
CA ILE A 147 -7.20 24.46 -2.03
C ILE A 147 -5.79 24.03 -2.42
N PHE A 148 -5.58 23.79 -3.72
CA PHE A 148 -4.27 23.52 -4.30
C PHE A 148 -3.86 24.64 -5.24
N GLU A 149 -2.57 24.90 -5.30
CA GLU A 149 -1.92 25.78 -6.27
C GLU A 149 -0.94 25.00 -7.13
N TRP A 150 -0.82 25.39 -8.41
CA TRP A 150 0.14 24.77 -9.30
C TRP A 150 1.56 25.18 -8.94
N LYS A 151 2.47 24.22 -8.98
CA LYS A 151 3.93 24.46 -8.94
C LYS A 151 4.61 23.86 -10.15
N ASN A 152 5.75 24.45 -10.52
CA ASN A 152 6.61 23.87 -11.54
C ASN A 152 7.27 22.59 -10.99
N PRO A 153 7.13 21.42 -11.65
CA PRO A 153 7.74 20.16 -11.19
C PRO A 153 9.27 20.11 -11.29
N GLY A 154 9.93 21.13 -11.88
CA GLY A 154 11.37 21.19 -12.04
C GLY A 154 11.96 20.14 -13.02
N GLN A 155 11.12 19.39 -13.69
CA GLN A 155 11.50 18.36 -14.67
C GLN A 155 10.51 18.33 -15.84
N GLY A 156 10.92 17.74 -16.99
CA GLY A 156 10.03 17.60 -18.14
C GLY A 156 8.83 16.71 -17.84
N VAL A 157 7.66 17.05 -18.38
CA VAL A 157 6.39 16.34 -18.16
C VAL A 157 6.50 14.85 -18.50
N THR A 158 7.19 14.52 -19.62
CA THR A 158 7.39 13.12 -20.02
C THR A 158 8.16 12.32 -18.99
N THR A 159 9.23 12.86 -18.45
CA THR A 159 10.05 12.23 -17.40
C THR A 159 9.23 12.04 -16.13
N LEU A 160 8.46 13.05 -15.74
CA LEU A 160 7.57 12.99 -14.59
C LEU A 160 6.55 11.86 -14.72
N VAL A 161 5.83 11.80 -15.85
CA VAL A 161 4.78 10.82 -16.11
C VAL A 161 5.36 9.39 -16.14
N LEU A 162 6.45 9.17 -16.87
CA LEU A 162 7.08 7.86 -16.97
C LEU A 162 7.60 7.36 -15.61
N ARG A 163 8.26 8.23 -14.85
CA ARG A 163 8.73 7.91 -13.50
C ARG A 163 7.59 7.56 -12.56
N ALA A 164 6.54 8.40 -12.53
CA ALA A 164 5.38 8.19 -11.68
C ALA A 164 4.63 6.89 -12.06
N PHE A 165 4.48 6.61 -13.36
CA PHE A 165 3.84 5.39 -13.84
C PHE A 165 4.63 4.13 -13.47
N ALA A 166 5.94 4.12 -13.71
CA ALA A 166 6.80 2.97 -13.39
C ALA A 166 6.80 2.69 -11.88
N ALA A 167 6.93 3.73 -11.05
CA ALA A 167 6.90 3.61 -9.60
C ALA A 167 5.53 3.13 -9.10
N ALA A 168 4.44 3.70 -9.60
CA ALA A 168 3.09 3.33 -9.21
C ALA A 168 2.75 1.88 -9.59
N LEU A 169 3.10 1.46 -10.80
CA LEU A 169 2.87 0.09 -11.25
C LEU A 169 3.70 -0.92 -10.44
N GLY A 170 5.00 -0.65 -10.27
CA GLY A 170 5.89 -1.52 -9.49
C GLY A 170 5.43 -1.69 -8.05
N LEU A 171 5.10 -0.58 -7.39
CA LEU A 171 4.64 -0.59 -6.00
C LEU A 171 3.27 -1.26 -5.86
N ALA A 172 2.31 -0.97 -6.74
CA ALA A 172 1.00 -1.59 -6.72
C ALA A 172 1.09 -3.11 -6.96
N VAL A 173 1.89 -3.58 -7.92
CA VAL A 173 2.10 -5.01 -8.16
C VAL A 173 2.65 -5.69 -6.91
N LEU A 174 3.71 -5.14 -6.32
CA LEU A 174 4.31 -5.69 -5.10
C LEU A 174 3.30 -5.77 -3.95
N GLN A 175 2.61 -4.68 -3.68
CA GLN A 175 1.65 -4.60 -2.57
C GLN A 175 0.44 -5.50 -2.80
N GLU A 176 -0.12 -5.55 -4.00
CA GLU A 176 -1.28 -6.40 -4.28
C GLU A 176 -0.93 -7.90 -4.23
N ILE A 177 0.29 -8.28 -4.62
CA ILE A 177 0.78 -9.66 -4.42
C ILE A 177 0.84 -9.99 -2.93
N LEU A 178 1.38 -9.11 -2.10
CA LEU A 178 1.52 -9.35 -0.66
C LEU A 178 0.15 -9.36 0.05
N PHE A 179 -0.66 -8.31 -0.15
CA PHE A 179 -1.92 -8.15 0.59
C PHE A 179 -3.05 -9.01 0.02
N ARG A 180 -3.24 -9.02 -1.32
CA ARG A 180 -4.39 -9.70 -1.97
C ARG A 180 -4.03 -11.07 -2.53
N GLY A 181 -2.78 -11.29 -2.87
CA GLY A 181 -2.28 -12.61 -3.25
C GLY A 181 -2.09 -13.50 -2.04
N ILE A 182 -1.24 -13.10 -1.11
CA ILE A 182 -0.77 -13.95 0.00
C ILE A 182 -1.67 -13.80 1.23
N ALA A 183 -1.71 -12.62 1.86
CA ALA A 183 -2.40 -12.43 3.14
C ALA A 183 -3.90 -12.71 3.02
N MET A 184 -4.59 -12.11 2.05
CA MET A 184 -6.01 -12.35 1.82
C MET A 184 -6.30 -13.82 1.46
N GLY A 185 -5.39 -14.47 0.70
CA GLY A 185 -5.50 -15.91 0.41
C GLY A 185 -5.48 -16.76 1.68
N ILE A 186 -4.66 -16.43 2.66
CA ILE A 186 -4.62 -17.08 3.98
C ILE A 186 -5.93 -16.81 4.74
N PHE A 187 -6.38 -15.56 4.79
CA PHE A 187 -7.62 -15.19 5.49
C PHE A 187 -8.85 -15.89 4.91
N LEU A 188 -8.95 -16.00 3.59
CA LEU A 188 -10.07 -16.68 2.91
C LEU A 188 -10.13 -18.19 3.20
N ARG A 189 -8.99 -18.83 3.55
CA ARG A 189 -8.96 -20.24 4.00
C ARG A 189 -9.45 -20.38 5.45
N ALA A 190 -9.19 -19.38 6.28
CA ALA A 190 -9.42 -19.46 7.72
C ALA A 190 -10.82 -18.97 8.14
N MET A 191 -11.41 -18.04 7.39
CA MET A 191 -12.64 -17.35 7.82
C MET A 191 -13.60 -17.11 6.66
N ARG A 192 -14.82 -16.62 7.01
CA ARG A 192 -15.86 -16.28 6.01
C ARG A 192 -15.35 -15.12 5.11
N PRO A 193 -15.75 -15.09 3.82
CA PRO A 193 -15.25 -14.07 2.88
C PRO A 193 -15.36 -12.63 3.39
N ALA A 194 -16.50 -12.23 3.95
CA ALA A 194 -16.65 -10.86 4.47
C ALA A 194 -15.63 -10.54 5.58
N ALA A 195 -15.35 -11.48 6.50
CA ALA A 195 -14.35 -11.31 7.54
C ALA A 195 -12.93 -11.27 6.94
N ALA A 196 -12.63 -12.10 5.93
CA ALA A 196 -11.34 -12.12 5.25
C ALA A 196 -11.06 -10.81 4.50
N LEU A 197 -12.07 -10.25 3.82
CA LEU A 197 -11.97 -8.96 3.15
C LEU A 197 -11.71 -7.85 4.18
N GLY A 198 -12.50 -7.82 5.27
CA GLY A 198 -12.32 -6.85 6.36
C GLY A 198 -10.93 -6.96 6.99
N MET A 199 -10.46 -8.18 7.29
CA MET A 199 -9.13 -8.41 7.86
C MET A 199 -8.01 -7.95 6.92
N SER A 200 -8.15 -8.21 5.60
CA SER A 200 -7.20 -7.73 4.59
C SER A 200 -7.20 -6.20 4.50
N ALA A 201 -8.36 -5.55 4.60
CA ALA A 201 -8.47 -4.10 4.61
C ALA A 201 -7.84 -3.48 5.87
N VAL A 202 -8.07 -4.08 7.04
CA VAL A 202 -7.47 -3.63 8.31
C VAL A 202 -5.94 -3.78 8.27
N LEU A 203 -5.42 -4.93 7.83
CA LEU A 203 -3.98 -5.14 7.71
C LEU A 203 -3.34 -4.11 6.78
N PHE A 204 -3.96 -3.86 5.62
CA PHE A 204 -3.51 -2.85 4.67
C PHE A 204 -3.50 -1.45 5.29
N ALA A 205 -4.60 -1.05 5.93
CA ALA A 205 -4.72 0.26 6.55
C ALA A 205 -3.71 0.45 7.69
N LEU A 206 -3.50 -0.55 8.54
CA LEU A 206 -2.54 -0.50 9.63
C LEU A 206 -1.11 -0.33 9.12
N VAL A 207 -0.70 -1.13 8.12
CA VAL A 207 0.66 -1.03 7.54
C VAL A 207 0.90 0.35 6.94
N HIS A 208 -0.07 0.91 6.21
CA HIS A 208 0.07 2.25 5.61
C HIS A 208 -0.04 3.39 6.65
N PHE A 209 -0.76 3.17 7.75
CA PHE A 209 -0.84 4.13 8.83
C PHE A 209 0.46 4.26 9.64
N LEU A 210 1.35 3.26 9.55
CA LEU A 210 2.69 3.31 10.15
C LEU A 210 3.64 4.30 9.45
N ASN A 211 3.28 4.81 8.28
CA ASN A 211 4.06 5.88 7.64
C ASN A 211 4.01 7.15 8.51
N PRO A 212 5.16 7.69 8.90
CA PRO A 212 5.21 8.91 9.69
C PRO A 212 4.56 10.07 8.93
N PRO A 213 3.75 10.90 9.60
CA PRO A 213 3.18 12.07 8.93
C PRO A 213 4.27 13.06 8.53
N PRO A 214 4.08 13.81 7.42
CA PRO A 214 5.01 14.88 7.04
C PRO A 214 5.25 15.86 8.19
N GLY A 215 6.51 16.28 8.37
CA GLY A 215 6.88 17.21 9.42
C GLY A 215 7.04 16.62 10.81
N LEU A 216 6.93 15.32 10.98
CA LEU A 216 7.24 14.66 12.25
C LEU A 216 8.76 14.62 12.44
N HIS A 217 9.26 15.53 13.28
CA HIS A 217 10.68 15.60 13.60
C HIS A 217 11.04 14.72 14.81
N VAL A 218 12.22 14.13 14.71
CA VAL A 218 12.89 13.41 15.79
C VAL A 218 14.03 14.29 16.30
N ALA A 219 14.03 14.60 17.59
CA ALA A 219 14.99 15.54 18.17
C ALA A 219 16.41 14.96 18.17
N ASP A 220 16.55 13.69 18.48
CA ASP A 220 17.83 12.98 18.52
C ASP A 220 17.69 11.62 17.81
N PRO A 221 18.12 11.54 16.53
CA PRO A 221 18.09 10.30 15.77
C PRO A 221 19.00 9.19 16.31
N ASP A 222 19.99 9.55 17.13
CA ASP A 222 20.99 8.63 17.71
C ASP A 222 20.54 8.05 19.05
N ALA A 223 19.47 8.59 19.63
CA ALA A 223 18.99 8.14 20.93
C ALA A 223 18.58 6.67 20.92
N ALA A 224 18.95 5.95 21.96
CA ALA A 224 18.54 4.56 22.13
C ALA A 224 16.99 4.46 22.19
N GLY A 225 16.43 3.60 21.32
CA GLY A 225 14.99 3.38 21.27
C GLY A 225 14.19 4.45 20.51
N VAL A 226 14.83 5.39 19.82
CA VAL A 226 14.17 6.47 19.05
C VAL A 226 13.16 5.94 18.02
N GLY A 227 13.39 4.77 17.41
CA GLY A 227 12.42 4.14 16.51
C GLY A 227 11.14 3.69 17.22
N PHE A 228 11.25 3.24 18.49
CA PHE A 228 10.06 2.94 19.31
C PHE A 228 9.35 4.21 19.77
N GLU A 229 10.09 5.29 20.03
CA GLU A 229 9.48 6.58 20.32
C GLU A 229 8.65 7.08 19.13
N LEU A 230 9.21 6.97 17.93
CA LEU A 230 8.50 7.29 16.69
C LEU A 230 7.26 6.40 16.50
N LEU A 231 7.38 5.09 16.71
CA LEU A 231 6.27 4.16 16.67
C LEU A 231 5.18 4.51 17.68
N ARG A 232 5.56 4.90 18.91
CA ARG A 232 4.63 5.37 19.95
C ARG A 232 3.91 6.66 19.53
N LYS A 233 4.61 7.61 18.93
CA LYS A 233 4.01 8.85 18.38
C LYS A 233 2.99 8.52 17.28
N ILE A 234 3.32 7.59 16.37
CA ILE A 234 2.40 7.13 15.32
C ILE A 234 1.19 6.42 15.95
N ALA A 235 1.41 5.52 16.89
CA ALA A 235 0.34 4.81 17.59
C ALA A 235 -0.57 5.77 18.40
N GLY A 236 -0.03 6.83 18.98
CA GLY A 236 -0.80 7.86 19.68
C GLY A 236 -1.84 8.56 18.80
N ARG A 237 -1.60 8.60 17.48
CA ARG A 237 -2.54 9.21 16.51
C ARG A 237 -3.87 8.45 16.40
N PHE A 238 -3.93 7.18 16.82
CA PHE A 238 -5.20 6.44 16.88
C PHE A 238 -6.20 7.03 17.91
N SER A 239 -5.73 7.81 18.89
CA SER A 239 -6.60 8.52 19.84
C SER A 239 -7.20 9.81 19.28
N GLU A 240 -6.79 10.26 18.09
CA GLU A 240 -7.23 11.49 17.45
C GLU A 240 -8.36 11.22 16.45
N PRO A 241 -9.64 11.61 16.74
CA PRO A 241 -10.77 11.33 15.85
C PRO A 241 -10.59 11.91 14.44
N ARG A 242 -9.95 13.08 14.32
CA ARG A 242 -9.66 13.69 13.01
C ARG A 242 -8.71 12.84 12.17
N VAL A 243 -7.67 12.26 12.78
CA VAL A 243 -6.71 11.39 12.11
C VAL A 243 -7.38 10.07 11.74
N MET A 244 -8.22 9.52 12.63
CA MET A 244 -8.96 8.30 12.34
C MET A 244 -9.90 8.47 11.15
N LEU A 245 -10.65 9.57 11.09
CA LEU A 245 -11.55 9.82 9.97
C LEU A 245 -10.83 10.32 8.71
N GLY A 246 -9.81 11.16 8.87
CA GLY A 246 -9.12 11.80 7.74
C GLY A 246 -7.98 10.98 7.15
N THR A 247 -7.37 10.05 7.89
CA THR A 247 -6.22 9.27 7.42
C THR A 247 -6.52 7.77 7.40
N PHE A 248 -6.96 7.22 8.54
CA PHE A 248 -7.15 5.77 8.63
C PHE A 248 -8.38 5.29 7.84
N ALA A 249 -9.50 6.03 7.87
CA ALA A 249 -10.72 5.63 7.15
C ALA A 249 -10.54 5.58 5.63
N PRO A 250 -9.90 6.54 4.94
CA PRO A 250 -9.55 6.41 3.52
C PRO A 250 -8.69 5.18 3.20
N LEU A 251 -7.67 4.88 4.03
CA LEU A 251 -6.82 3.70 3.87
C LEU A 251 -7.62 2.40 4.03
N LEU A 252 -8.50 2.35 5.03
CA LEU A 252 -9.38 1.21 5.26
C LEU A 252 -10.36 1.01 4.10
N ALA A 253 -10.95 2.10 3.59
CA ALA A 253 -11.84 2.06 2.43
C ALA A 253 -11.11 1.59 1.17
N LEU A 254 -9.90 2.12 0.90
CA LEU A 254 -9.06 1.68 -0.21
C LEU A 254 -8.74 0.18 -0.06
N GLY A 255 -8.29 -0.24 1.13
CA GLY A 255 -8.06 -1.64 1.45
C GLY A 255 -9.26 -2.53 1.16
N GLY A 256 -10.45 -2.08 1.54
CA GLY A 256 -11.72 -2.78 1.31
C GLY A 256 -12.10 -2.86 -0.18
N VAL A 257 -12.01 -1.76 -0.90
CA VAL A 257 -12.28 -1.71 -2.35
C VAL A 257 -11.36 -2.66 -3.12
N LEU A 258 -10.06 -2.64 -2.82
CA LEU A 258 -9.08 -3.51 -3.48
C LEU A 258 -9.29 -4.99 -3.11
N ALA A 259 -9.62 -5.31 -1.85
CA ALA A 259 -9.94 -6.66 -1.42
C ALA A 259 -11.23 -7.18 -2.10
N TYR A 260 -12.26 -6.35 -2.18
CA TYR A 260 -13.49 -6.67 -2.88
C TYR A 260 -13.27 -6.89 -4.38
N ALA A 261 -12.49 -6.00 -5.04
CA ALA A 261 -12.12 -6.13 -6.44
C ALA A 261 -11.41 -7.47 -6.72
N ARG A 262 -10.46 -7.86 -5.87
CA ARG A 262 -9.78 -9.17 -5.95
C ARG A 262 -10.75 -10.34 -5.78
N TRP A 263 -11.62 -10.28 -4.78
CA TRP A 263 -12.57 -11.34 -4.51
C TRP A 263 -13.58 -11.52 -5.64
N ARG A 264 -14.11 -10.42 -6.18
CA ARG A 264 -15.13 -10.41 -7.23
C ARG A 264 -14.60 -10.89 -8.58
N THR A 265 -13.41 -10.44 -8.98
CA THR A 265 -12.83 -10.74 -10.30
C THR A 265 -11.96 -12.00 -10.31
N ALA A 266 -11.70 -12.59 -9.16
CA ALA A 266 -10.76 -13.69 -8.98
C ALA A 266 -9.36 -13.40 -9.59
N SER A 267 -9.02 -12.13 -9.85
CA SER A 267 -7.79 -11.67 -10.50
C SER A 267 -7.13 -10.56 -9.71
N LEU A 268 -5.81 -10.49 -9.73
CA LEU A 268 -5.03 -9.36 -9.18
C LEU A 268 -5.01 -8.15 -10.11
N CYS A 269 -5.39 -8.30 -11.39
CA CYS A 269 -5.26 -7.22 -12.36
C CYS A 269 -6.10 -5.99 -12.01
N LEU A 270 -7.38 -6.17 -11.63
CA LEU A 270 -8.24 -5.05 -11.26
C LEU A 270 -7.73 -4.30 -10.03
N PRO A 271 -7.43 -4.95 -8.87
CA PRO A 271 -6.88 -4.24 -7.74
C PRO A 271 -5.51 -3.59 -8.05
N ILE A 272 -4.64 -4.24 -8.84
CA ILE A 272 -3.39 -3.60 -9.29
C ILE A 272 -3.68 -2.33 -10.08
N GLY A 273 -4.63 -2.36 -11.02
CA GLY A 273 -4.99 -1.18 -11.81
C GLY A 273 -5.54 -0.04 -10.95
N LEU A 274 -6.53 -0.33 -10.08
CA LEU A 274 -7.11 0.67 -9.17
C LEU A 274 -6.04 1.30 -8.26
N HIS A 275 -5.18 0.46 -7.67
CA HIS A 275 -4.12 0.90 -6.77
C HIS A 275 -3.03 1.70 -7.49
N ALA A 276 -2.58 1.21 -8.65
CA ALA A 276 -1.60 1.93 -9.48
C ALA A 276 -2.14 3.30 -9.92
N GLY A 277 -3.41 3.39 -10.32
CA GLY A 277 -4.03 4.67 -10.67
C GLY A 277 -4.05 5.64 -9.49
N TRP A 278 -4.34 5.14 -8.28
CA TRP A 278 -4.32 5.95 -7.07
C TRP A 278 -2.91 6.45 -6.70
N ILE A 279 -1.90 5.57 -6.72
CA ILE A 279 -0.50 5.94 -6.46
C ILE A 279 0.00 6.91 -7.53
N PHE A 280 -0.25 6.61 -8.81
CA PHE A 280 0.17 7.44 -9.94
C PHE A 280 -0.34 8.87 -9.82
N THR A 281 -1.66 9.02 -9.59
CA THR A 281 -2.27 10.34 -9.48
C THR A 281 -1.72 11.13 -8.29
N ASN A 282 -1.60 10.50 -7.12
CA ASN A 282 -1.04 11.18 -5.94
C ASN A 282 0.44 11.55 -6.12
N THR A 283 1.23 10.73 -6.82
CA THR A 283 2.63 11.07 -7.17
C THR A 283 2.69 12.29 -8.08
N ILE A 284 1.88 12.30 -9.16
CA ILE A 284 1.83 13.46 -10.06
C ILE A 284 1.40 14.72 -9.30
N LEU A 285 0.33 14.65 -8.52
CA LEU A 285 -0.16 15.80 -7.77
C LEU A 285 0.88 16.33 -6.78
N GLY A 286 1.57 15.45 -6.06
CA GLY A 286 2.66 15.85 -5.15
C GLY A 286 3.81 16.59 -5.85
N ASP A 287 4.02 16.31 -7.15
CA ASP A 287 5.06 16.98 -7.95
C ASP A 287 4.59 18.28 -8.58
N VAL A 288 3.30 18.42 -8.93
CA VAL A 288 2.78 19.61 -9.68
C VAL A 288 1.90 20.54 -8.86
N THR A 289 1.57 20.21 -7.60
CA THR A 289 0.74 21.05 -6.73
C THR A 289 1.35 21.26 -5.36
N VAL A 290 0.96 22.33 -4.70
CA VAL A 290 1.19 22.61 -3.28
C VAL A 290 -0.13 22.99 -2.62
N ALA A 291 -0.21 22.88 -1.30
CA ALA A 291 -1.32 23.44 -0.55
C ALA A 291 -1.32 24.97 -0.61
N ALA A 292 -2.47 25.57 -0.86
CA ALA A 292 -2.63 27.03 -1.00
C ALA A 292 -2.67 27.78 0.35
N GLY A 293 -1.90 27.34 1.35
CA GLY A 293 -1.83 27.99 2.66
C GLY A 293 -3.14 27.96 3.48
N ARG A 294 -4.13 27.19 3.04
CA ARG A 294 -5.38 27.01 3.80
C ARG A 294 -5.17 26.10 5.01
N PRO A 295 -5.90 26.37 6.11
CA PRO A 295 -5.77 25.54 7.31
C PRO A 295 -6.17 24.08 7.02
N ASP A 296 -5.55 23.18 7.76
CA ASP A 296 -5.87 21.75 7.75
C ASP A 296 -7.37 21.52 7.93
N SER A 297 -7.92 20.66 7.10
CA SER A 297 -9.34 20.30 7.14
C SER A 297 -9.51 18.79 7.04
N ILE A 298 -10.48 18.28 7.78
CA ILE A 298 -10.90 16.89 7.65
C ILE A 298 -11.46 16.58 6.25
N LEU A 299 -11.89 17.61 5.49
CA LEU A 299 -12.44 17.44 4.15
C LEU A 299 -11.36 17.07 3.14
N TRP A 300 -10.25 17.82 3.08
CA TRP A 300 -9.21 17.67 2.06
C TRP A 300 -7.85 17.23 2.58
N GLY A 301 -7.70 16.99 3.88
CA GLY A 301 -6.51 16.46 4.50
C GLY A 301 -5.98 17.28 5.67
N ILE A 302 -5.20 16.63 6.51
CA ILE A 302 -4.69 17.17 7.78
C ILE A 302 -3.26 17.71 7.60
N SER A 303 -2.57 17.38 6.53
CA SER A 303 -1.15 17.69 6.35
C SER A 303 -0.76 18.08 4.92
N GLY A 304 -1.62 18.81 4.21
CA GLY A 304 -1.21 19.45 2.95
C GLY A 304 -1.77 18.84 1.66
N ALA A 305 -1.15 19.15 0.52
CA ALA A 305 -1.63 18.90 -0.82
C ALA A 305 -1.52 17.41 -1.23
N SER A 306 -2.32 16.52 -0.63
CA SER A 306 -2.42 15.14 -1.10
C SER A 306 -3.85 14.65 -1.06
N LEU A 307 -4.26 13.92 -2.09
CA LEU A 307 -5.55 13.23 -2.14
C LEU A 307 -5.47 11.84 -1.47
N THR A 308 -4.58 11.67 -0.49
CA THR A 308 -4.45 10.45 0.31
C THR A 308 -5.21 10.54 1.62
N GLN A 309 -5.53 11.75 2.09
CA GLN A 309 -6.15 12.03 3.38
C GLN A 309 -7.37 12.93 3.20
N GLY A 310 -8.36 12.75 4.04
CA GLY A 310 -9.59 13.56 4.07
C GLY A 310 -10.83 12.83 3.57
N LEU A 311 -11.98 13.45 3.83
CA LEU A 311 -13.29 12.90 3.44
C LEU A 311 -13.52 12.96 1.92
N VAL A 312 -12.92 13.91 1.21
CA VAL A 312 -13.01 13.99 -0.25
C VAL A 312 -12.31 12.83 -0.92
N PRO A 313 -11.03 12.49 -0.60
CA PRO A 313 -10.43 11.25 -1.07
C PRO A 313 -11.18 9.99 -0.65
N LEU A 314 -11.71 9.93 0.57
CA LEU A 314 -12.54 8.82 1.02
C LEU A 314 -13.76 8.63 0.10
N ALA A 315 -14.50 9.70 -0.18
CA ALA A 315 -15.63 9.66 -1.12
C ALA A 315 -15.19 9.22 -2.51
N GLY A 316 -14.06 9.75 -3.02
CA GLY A 316 -13.47 9.36 -4.30
C GLY A 316 -13.16 7.86 -4.37
N ILE A 317 -12.56 7.30 -3.33
CA ILE A 317 -12.26 5.86 -3.23
C ILE A 317 -13.55 5.02 -3.29
N LEU A 318 -14.58 5.40 -2.53
CA LEU A 318 -15.86 4.69 -2.51
C LEU A 318 -16.58 4.79 -3.87
N ILE A 319 -16.58 5.96 -4.50
CA ILE A 319 -17.12 6.16 -5.86
C ILE A 319 -16.36 5.29 -6.86
N ALA A 320 -15.01 5.27 -6.81
CA ALA A 320 -14.19 4.40 -7.65
C ALA A 320 -14.55 2.93 -7.48
N GLY A 321 -14.77 2.48 -6.23
CA GLY A 321 -15.21 1.12 -5.93
C GLY A 321 -16.56 0.78 -6.56
N VAL A 322 -17.55 1.68 -6.44
CA VAL A 322 -18.87 1.53 -7.05
C VAL A 322 -18.77 1.50 -8.57
N LEU A 323 -18.07 2.45 -9.17
CA LEU A 323 -17.89 2.52 -10.63
C LEU A 323 -17.14 1.29 -11.17
N ALA A 324 -16.09 0.84 -10.48
CA ALA A 324 -15.38 -0.38 -10.84
C ALA A 324 -16.31 -1.59 -10.80
N ASN A 325 -17.23 -1.67 -9.83
CA ASN A 325 -18.22 -2.74 -9.74
C ASN A 325 -19.17 -2.78 -10.96
N TYR A 326 -19.54 -1.63 -11.50
CA TYR A 326 -20.39 -1.56 -12.70
C TYR A 326 -19.61 -1.80 -14.00
N LEU A 327 -18.40 -1.28 -14.11
CA LEU A 327 -17.58 -1.33 -15.34
C LEU A 327 -16.85 -2.66 -15.51
N THR A 328 -16.68 -3.43 -14.45
CA THR A 328 -15.96 -4.71 -14.52
C THR A 328 -16.89 -5.84 -14.05
N PRO A 329 -17.47 -6.61 -14.98
CA PRO A 329 -18.32 -7.75 -14.62
C PRO A 329 -17.52 -8.79 -13.80
N PRO A 330 -18.19 -9.59 -12.97
CA PRO A 330 -17.57 -10.70 -12.27
C PRO A 330 -16.98 -11.70 -13.27
N ALA A 331 -16.06 -12.55 -12.81
CA ALA A 331 -15.59 -13.67 -13.62
C ALA A 331 -16.77 -14.65 -13.81
N ASP A 332 -17.25 -14.82 -15.05
CA ASP A 332 -18.31 -15.73 -15.38
C ASP A 332 -17.77 -17.14 -15.68
N ASP A 333 -18.60 -18.17 -15.38
CA ASP A 333 -18.29 -19.59 -15.67
C ASP A 333 -18.25 -19.91 -17.17
N THR A 334 -18.76 -19.01 -18.01
CA THR A 334 -18.90 -19.19 -19.46
C THR A 334 -17.65 -18.86 -20.26
N ASP A 335 -16.62 -18.29 -19.65
CA ASP A 335 -15.39 -17.88 -20.33
C ASP A 335 -14.30 -19.00 -20.40
N THR A 336 -14.67 -20.27 -20.25
CA THR A 336 -13.77 -21.41 -20.48
C THR A 336 -13.79 -21.73 -21.99
N PRO A 337 -12.68 -21.53 -22.75
CA PRO A 337 -12.59 -22.15 -24.06
C PRO A 337 -12.64 -23.66 -23.89
N ALA A 338 -13.45 -24.31 -24.74
CA ALA A 338 -13.62 -25.76 -24.81
C ALA A 338 -12.28 -26.48 -25.11
#